data_d0e1303ff7892cf9153723ed3709b3c0
#
_entry.id   d0e1303ff7892cf9153723ed3709b3c0
#
_cell.length_a   1.000
_cell.length_b   1.000
_cell.length_c   1.000
_cell.angle_alpha   90.00
_cell.angle_beta   90.00
_cell.angle_gamma   90.00
#
_symmetry.space_group_name_H-M   'P 1'
#
loop_
_entity.id
_entity.type
_entity.pdbx_description
1 polymer ?
#
loop_
_entity_poly.entity_id
_entity_poly.type
_entity_poly.pdbx_seq_one_letter_code
_entity_poly.pdbx_strand_id
1 'polypeptide(L)'
;MPDEEIDLVDQRDRTVGSTTIRKALASGQLHRAVAVVVVRSNGSYLLQQRSRHDVWHPGLWTLSSTGHVKKGEAYREAAARELLEELGIAARLSHVKKFLLPPIRASGLTEFEWTDLFEAHSDVVCKVDPNEVEGVREVGVVELRRMVRGRSLTPDAVIILRDYLKSRYQLGA
;
A
#
# COMPACT_ATOMS: atom_id res chain seq x y z
N MET A 1 -5.28 -10.40 11.69
CA MET A 1 -3.97 -10.38 10.97
C MET A 1 -3.33 -11.75 11.16
N PRO A 2 -3.12 -12.53 10.10
CA PRO A 2 -2.39 -13.80 10.19
C PRO A 2 -0.96 -13.55 10.69
N ASP A 3 -0.39 -14.55 11.35
CA ASP A 3 0.97 -14.45 11.91
C ASP A 3 1.99 -14.86 10.83
N GLU A 4 2.05 -14.11 9.74
CA GLU A 4 2.91 -14.39 8.59
C GLU A 4 4.38 -14.08 8.89
N GLU A 5 5.28 -14.93 8.39
CA GLU A 5 6.72 -14.68 8.44
C GLU A 5 7.13 -13.66 7.38
N ILE A 6 7.91 -12.68 7.79
CA ILE A 6 8.49 -11.64 6.95
C ILE A 6 10.00 -11.53 7.15
N ASP A 7 10.69 -11.01 6.14
CA ASP A 7 12.09 -10.64 6.26
C ASP A 7 12.24 -9.29 6.95
N LEU A 8 13.15 -9.22 7.92
CA LEU A 8 13.67 -7.98 8.48
C LEU A 8 14.81 -7.47 7.61
N VAL A 9 14.86 -6.16 7.42
CA VAL A 9 15.86 -5.53 6.55
C VAL A 9 16.58 -4.36 7.23
N ASP A 10 17.73 -3.99 6.68
CA ASP A 10 18.44 -2.78 7.07
C ASP A 10 18.00 -1.55 6.21
N GLN A 11 18.60 -0.40 6.50
CA GLN A 11 18.33 0.84 5.74
C GLN A 11 18.80 0.81 4.27
N ARG A 12 19.45 -0.26 3.85
CA ARG A 12 19.83 -0.51 2.45
C ARG A 12 19.00 -1.63 1.82
N ASP A 13 17.86 -1.99 2.47
CA ASP A 13 16.97 -3.07 2.03
C ASP A 13 17.64 -4.45 1.93
N ARG A 14 18.67 -4.72 2.73
CA ARG A 14 19.32 -6.03 2.81
C ARG A 14 18.71 -6.83 3.95
N THR A 15 18.36 -8.08 3.70
CA THR A 15 17.82 -8.98 4.73
C THR A 15 18.85 -9.20 5.86
N VAL A 16 18.42 -8.94 7.09
CA VAL A 16 19.23 -9.07 8.31
C VAL A 16 18.64 -10.08 9.30
N GLY A 17 17.47 -10.63 9.02
CA GLY A 17 16.79 -11.61 9.85
C GLY A 17 15.37 -11.86 9.37
N SER A 18 14.58 -12.55 10.17
CA SER A 18 13.15 -12.75 9.93
C SER A 18 12.38 -12.79 11.25
N THR A 19 11.10 -12.45 11.19
CA THR A 19 10.17 -12.52 12.32
C THR A 19 8.74 -12.62 11.81
N THR A 20 7.76 -12.64 12.70
CA THR A 20 6.37 -12.53 12.28
C THR A 20 5.97 -11.06 12.18
N ILE A 21 5.01 -10.75 11.30
CA ILE A 21 4.54 -9.37 11.10
C ILE A 21 4.06 -8.75 12.41
N ARG A 22 3.35 -9.50 13.25
CA ARG A 22 2.90 -9.03 14.55
C ARG A 22 4.06 -8.56 15.45
N LYS A 23 5.16 -9.31 15.48
CA LYS A 23 6.34 -8.94 16.28
C LYS A 23 7.07 -7.74 15.68
N ALA A 24 7.18 -7.69 14.35
CA ALA A 24 7.79 -6.55 13.66
C ALA A 24 7.06 -5.24 13.97
N LEU A 25 5.73 -5.23 13.86
CA LEU A 25 4.90 -4.06 14.17
C LEU A 25 4.94 -3.67 15.65
N ALA A 26 4.94 -4.66 16.56
CA ALA A 26 5.02 -4.40 18.00
C ALA A 26 6.35 -3.76 18.42
N SER A 27 7.44 -4.09 17.74
CA SER A 27 8.79 -3.59 18.04
C SER A 27 9.29 -2.51 17.07
N GLY A 28 8.51 -2.16 16.04
CA GLY A 28 8.87 -1.14 15.03
C GLY A 28 10.09 -1.53 14.21
N GLN A 29 10.22 -2.82 13.87
CA GLN A 29 11.33 -3.33 13.08
C GLN A 29 11.11 -3.06 11.59
N LEU A 30 12.19 -2.65 10.90
CA LEU A 30 12.15 -2.35 9.47
C LEU A 30 11.96 -3.63 8.65
N HIS A 31 10.94 -3.63 7.81
CA HIS A 31 10.56 -4.74 6.95
C HIS A 31 10.11 -4.26 5.57
N ARG A 32 9.64 -5.17 4.73
CA ARG A 32 9.23 -4.87 3.35
C ARG A 32 7.73 -4.86 3.19
N ALA A 33 7.24 -3.88 2.43
CA ALA A 33 5.86 -3.75 2.03
C ALA A 33 5.73 -3.40 0.54
N VAL A 34 4.53 -3.52 0.01
CA VAL A 34 4.18 -3.15 -1.36
C VAL A 34 2.96 -2.26 -1.36
N ALA A 35 2.88 -1.43 -2.39
CA ALA A 35 1.72 -0.62 -2.70
C ALA A 35 1.42 -0.68 -4.20
N VAL A 36 0.15 -0.70 -4.57
CA VAL A 36 -0.29 -0.69 -5.97
C VAL A 36 -1.26 0.45 -6.19
N VAL A 37 -1.02 1.23 -7.25
CA VAL A 37 -1.97 2.19 -7.80
C VAL A 37 -2.59 1.59 -9.06
N VAL A 38 -3.90 1.38 -9.06
CA VAL A 38 -4.65 0.96 -10.25
C VAL A 38 -5.23 2.19 -10.94
N VAL A 39 -4.89 2.35 -12.22
CA VAL A 39 -5.40 3.41 -13.09
C VAL A 39 -6.41 2.80 -14.05
N ARG A 40 -7.60 3.39 -14.14
CA ARG A 40 -8.65 3.01 -15.06
C ARG A 40 -8.42 3.60 -16.45
N SER A 41 -9.03 3.04 -17.49
CA SER A 41 -8.93 3.55 -18.87
C SER A 41 -9.44 4.99 -19.02
N ASN A 42 -10.37 5.41 -18.18
CA ASN A 42 -10.87 6.79 -18.11
C ASN A 42 -9.93 7.76 -17.36
N GLY A 43 -8.76 7.29 -16.90
CA GLY A 43 -7.78 8.07 -16.15
C GLY A 43 -8.10 8.24 -14.66
N SER A 44 -9.16 7.62 -14.13
CA SER A 44 -9.42 7.62 -12.70
C SER A 44 -8.50 6.65 -11.94
N TYR A 45 -8.37 6.88 -10.66
CA TYR A 45 -7.59 6.08 -9.72
C TYR A 45 -8.52 5.27 -8.83
N LEU A 46 -8.22 3.99 -8.68
CA LEU A 46 -8.94 3.15 -7.74
C LEU A 46 -8.31 3.30 -6.35
N LEU A 47 -9.13 3.56 -5.35
CA LEU A 47 -8.75 3.54 -3.94
C LEU A 47 -9.55 2.48 -3.22
N GLN A 48 -8.96 1.89 -2.17
CA GLN A 48 -9.68 1.03 -1.25
C GLN A 48 -9.89 1.71 0.09
N GLN A 49 -10.98 1.35 0.77
CA GLN A 49 -11.25 1.73 2.15
C GLN A 49 -10.92 0.54 3.05
N ARG A 50 -10.06 0.76 4.04
CA ARG A 50 -9.69 -0.27 5.01
C ARG A 50 -10.90 -0.69 5.85
N SER A 51 -10.98 -1.97 6.16
CA SER A 51 -12.02 -2.49 7.03
C SER A 51 -12.08 -1.72 8.35
N ARG A 52 -13.29 -1.48 8.85
CA ARG A 52 -13.49 -0.85 10.19
C ARG A 52 -13.05 -1.73 11.33
N HIS A 53 -12.84 -3.02 11.07
CA HIS A 53 -12.33 -3.99 12.02
C HIS A 53 -10.80 -4.12 12.00
N ASP A 54 -10.14 -3.42 11.07
CA ASP A 54 -8.69 -3.39 11.01
C ASP A 54 -8.12 -2.66 12.24
N VAL A 55 -7.01 -3.15 12.73
CA VAL A 55 -6.27 -2.49 13.84
C VAL A 55 -5.46 -1.29 13.37
N TRP A 56 -5.21 -1.22 12.05
CA TRP A 56 -4.36 -0.22 11.42
C TRP A 56 -5.18 0.76 10.58
N HIS A 57 -5.34 1.99 11.07
CA HIS A 57 -6.09 3.07 10.40
C HIS A 57 -7.50 2.65 9.90
N PRO A 58 -8.38 2.09 10.75
CA PRO A 58 -9.69 1.57 10.33
C PRO A 58 -10.53 2.64 9.63
N GLY A 59 -11.17 2.26 8.54
CA GLY A 59 -12.10 3.11 7.78
C GLY A 59 -11.45 4.22 6.96
N LEU A 60 -10.11 4.40 6.99
CA LEU A 60 -9.42 5.33 6.11
C LEU A 60 -9.28 4.75 4.69
N TRP A 61 -9.17 5.65 3.73
CA TRP A 61 -8.85 5.31 2.35
C TRP A 61 -7.34 5.12 2.21
N THR A 62 -6.94 4.22 1.34
CA THR A 62 -5.53 3.97 0.99
C THR A 62 -5.37 3.76 -0.51
N LEU A 63 -4.17 3.39 -0.97
CA LEU A 63 -3.91 3.00 -2.35
C LEU A 63 -4.83 1.85 -2.77
N SER A 64 -4.77 1.45 -4.04
CA SER A 64 -5.63 0.37 -4.56
C SER A 64 -5.41 -0.94 -3.82
N SER A 65 -4.16 -1.28 -3.54
CA SER A 65 -3.78 -2.44 -2.72
C SER A 65 -2.49 -2.14 -1.97
N THR A 66 -2.36 -2.65 -0.75
CA THR A 66 -1.16 -2.55 0.09
C THR A 66 -0.99 -3.83 0.89
N GLY A 67 0.25 -4.24 1.14
CA GLY A 67 0.48 -5.41 1.97
C GLY A 67 1.96 -5.66 2.25
N HIS A 68 2.22 -6.65 3.10
CA HIS A 68 3.58 -7.01 3.50
C HIS A 68 4.19 -8.05 2.55
N VAL A 69 5.50 -7.95 2.36
CA VAL A 69 6.26 -8.94 1.60
C VAL A 69 6.59 -10.11 2.52
N LYS A 70 6.13 -11.31 2.17
CA LYS A 70 6.40 -12.53 2.94
C LYS A 70 7.87 -12.89 2.88
N LYS A 71 8.33 -13.67 3.83
CA LYS A 71 9.72 -14.14 3.88
C LYS A 71 10.14 -14.81 2.58
N GLY A 72 11.19 -14.29 1.97
CA GLY A 72 11.74 -14.80 0.70
C GLY A 72 10.93 -14.45 -0.55
N GLU A 73 9.82 -13.73 -0.41
CA GLU A 73 8.99 -13.27 -1.54
C GLU A 73 9.64 -12.05 -2.22
N ALA A 74 9.52 -11.94 -3.54
CA ALA A 74 9.93 -10.72 -4.23
C ALA A 74 8.83 -9.65 -4.17
N TYR A 75 9.20 -8.37 -4.15
CA TYR A 75 8.24 -7.25 -4.09
C TYR A 75 7.15 -7.33 -5.16
N ARG A 76 7.51 -7.66 -6.41
CA ARG A 76 6.55 -7.78 -7.51
C ARG A 76 5.56 -8.94 -7.31
N GLU A 77 6.01 -10.04 -6.73
CA GLU A 77 5.17 -11.20 -6.42
C GLU A 77 4.19 -10.84 -5.30
N ALA A 78 4.66 -10.20 -4.24
CA ALA A 78 3.82 -9.67 -3.17
C ALA A 78 2.77 -8.69 -3.70
N ALA A 79 3.16 -7.73 -4.53
CA ALA A 79 2.22 -6.76 -5.11
C ALA A 79 1.15 -7.42 -5.99
N ALA A 80 1.51 -8.45 -6.76
CA ALA A 80 0.55 -9.21 -7.58
C ALA A 80 -0.39 -10.04 -6.71
N ARG A 81 0.12 -10.67 -5.65
CA ARG A 81 -0.66 -11.45 -4.69
C ARG A 81 -1.66 -10.57 -3.95
N GLU A 82 -1.20 -9.47 -3.34
CA GLU A 82 -2.08 -8.54 -2.59
C GLU A 82 -3.18 -7.95 -3.50
N LEU A 83 -2.83 -7.52 -4.72
CA LEU A 83 -3.81 -6.99 -5.66
C LEU A 83 -4.89 -8.02 -6.03
N LEU A 84 -4.50 -9.29 -6.14
CA LEU A 84 -5.44 -10.38 -6.41
C LEU A 84 -6.27 -10.74 -5.18
N GLU A 85 -5.65 -10.85 -4.00
CA GLU A 85 -6.31 -11.21 -2.74
C GLU A 85 -7.31 -10.14 -2.31
N GLU A 86 -6.92 -8.88 -2.28
CA GLU A 86 -7.77 -7.77 -1.80
C GLU A 86 -8.85 -7.36 -2.81
N LEU A 87 -8.54 -7.31 -4.11
CA LEU A 87 -9.44 -6.73 -5.13
C LEU A 87 -9.86 -7.69 -6.25
N GLY A 88 -9.33 -8.90 -6.28
CA GLY A 88 -9.59 -9.86 -7.37
C GLY A 88 -9.04 -9.42 -8.72
N ILE A 89 -8.05 -8.53 -8.74
CA ILE A 89 -7.45 -8.00 -9.97
C ILE A 89 -6.13 -8.70 -10.26
N ALA A 90 -6.04 -9.34 -11.44
CA ALA A 90 -4.80 -9.80 -12.02
C ALA A 90 -4.40 -8.86 -13.17
N ALA A 91 -3.29 -8.15 -13.03
CA ALA A 91 -2.84 -7.18 -14.02
C ALA A 91 -1.31 -7.14 -14.11
N ARG A 92 -0.80 -6.67 -15.26
CA ARG A 92 0.63 -6.38 -15.39
C ARG A 92 1.01 -5.20 -14.49
N LEU A 93 2.03 -5.41 -13.66
CA LEU A 93 2.57 -4.40 -12.78
C LEU A 93 3.76 -3.69 -13.41
N SER A 94 3.79 -2.38 -13.36
CA SER A 94 4.93 -1.53 -13.73
C SER A 94 5.53 -0.94 -12.47
N HIS A 95 6.84 -1.16 -12.23
CA HIS A 95 7.53 -0.56 -11.10
C HIS A 95 7.56 0.96 -11.24
N VAL A 96 7.27 1.66 -10.17
CA VAL A 96 7.26 3.13 -10.13
C VAL A 96 8.44 3.63 -9.30
N LYS A 97 8.47 3.32 -8.02
CA LYS A 97 9.48 3.85 -7.09
C LYS A 97 9.43 3.10 -5.76
N LYS A 98 10.60 3.01 -5.11
CA LYS A 98 10.72 2.47 -3.76
C LYS A 98 10.87 3.61 -2.74
N PHE A 99 10.21 3.47 -1.59
CA PHE A 99 10.20 4.43 -0.50
C PHE A 99 10.72 3.78 0.78
N LEU A 100 11.61 4.46 1.49
CA LEU A 100 11.79 4.21 2.92
C LEU A 100 10.84 5.16 3.66
N LEU A 101 9.73 4.63 4.13
CA LEU A 101 8.75 5.42 4.88
C LEU A 101 9.25 5.72 6.29
N PRO A 102 8.95 6.90 6.84
CA PRO A 102 9.22 7.15 8.25
C PRO A 102 8.37 6.21 9.12
N PRO A 103 8.82 5.86 10.34
CA PRO A 103 8.00 5.05 11.23
C PRO A 103 6.64 5.70 11.49
N ILE A 104 5.55 5.01 11.15
CA ILE A 104 4.17 5.43 11.37
C ILE A 104 3.62 4.67 12.57
N ARG A 105 3.00 5.39 13.51
CA ARG A 105 2.47 4.81 14.75
C ARG A 105 0.96 4.92 14.80
N ALA A 106 0.29 3.80 15.07
CA ALA A 106 -1.14 3.74 15.33
C ALA A 106 -1.46 2.55 16.24
N SER A 107 -2.47 2.68 17.11
CA SER A 107 -2.99 1.58 17.95
C SER A 107 -1.91 0.82 18.76
N GLY A 108 -0.83 1.49 19.16
CA GLY A 108 0.27 0.87 19.90
C GLY A 108 1.27 0.08 19.04
N LEU A 109 1.08 0.07 17.73
CA LEU A 109 1.95 -0.56 16.75
C LEU A 109 2.77 0.49 15.99
N THR A 110 3.84 0.06 15.31
CA THR A 110 4.70 0.91 14.49
C THR A 110 5.00 0.22 13.17
N GLU A 111 4.52 0.78 12.08
CA GLU A 111 4.99 0.42 10.72
C GLU A 111 6.27 1.18 10.41
N PHE A 112 7.30 0.44 10.05
CA PHE A 112 8.55 0.99 9.54
C PHE A 112 8.98 0.14 8.34
N GLU A 113 8.88 0.72 7.14
CA GLU A 113 8.86 -0.07 5.91
C GLU A 113 9.72 0.50 4.79
N TRP A 114 10.35 -0.42 4.06
CA TRP A 114 10.65 -0.23 2.65
C TRP A 114 9.42 -0.62 1.84
N THR A 115 8.73 0.36 1.24
CA THR A 115 7.54 0.14 0.41
C THR A 115 7.87 0.31 -1.07
N ASP A 116 7.65 -0.73 -1.86
CA ASP A 116 7.84 -0.69 -3.31
C ASP A 116 6.51 -0.42 -4.02
N LEU A 117 6.43 0.69 -4.77
CA LEU A 117 5.22 1.14 -5.46
C LEU A 117 5.17 0.59 -6.88
N PHE A 118 4.05 0.00 -7.23
CA PHE A 118 3.71 -0.44 -8.59
C PHE A 118 2.47 0.28 -9.12
N GLU A 119 2.41 0.42 -10.45
CA GLU A 119 1.23 0.87 -11.17
C GLU A 119 0.67 -0.28 -12.00
N ALA A 120 -0.65 -0.41 -12.01
CA ALA A 120 -1.39 -1.32 -12.86
C ALA A 120 -2.47 -0.57 -13.64
N HIS A 121 -2.79 -1.03 -14.84
CA HIS A 121 -3.94 -0.56 -15.63
C HIS A 121 -4.96 -1.67 -15.72
N SER A 122 -6.17 -1.42 -15.24
CA SER A 122 -7.24 -2.42 -15.24
C SER A 122 -8.62 -1.78 -15.11
N ASP A 123 -9.57 -2.24 -15.91
CA ASP A 123 -11.00 -1.90 -15.81
C ASP A 123 -11.82 -3.06 -15.23
N VAL A 124 -11.16 -4.09 -14.70
CA VAL A 124 -11.82 -5.24 -14.07
C VAL A 124 -12.64 -4.78 -12.88
N VAL A 125 -13.88 -5.27 -12.78
CA VAL A 125 -14.74 -5.05 -11.60
C VAL A 125 -14.12 -5.75 -10.40
N CYS A 126 -13.93 -5.01 -9.31
CA CYS A 126 -13.31 -5.53 -8.10
C CYS A 126 -14.18 -6.58 -7.42
N LYS A 127 -13.53 -7.63 -6.93
CA LYS A 127 -14.10 -8.58 -5.97
C LYS A 127 -13.32 -8.43 -4.67
N VAL A 128 -13.83 -7.57 -3.80
CA VAL A 128 -13.16 -7.25 -2.53
C VAL A 128 -13.28 -8.40 -1.53
N ASP A 129 -12.22 -8.63 -0.75
CA ASP A 129 -12.34 -9.41 0.47
C ASP A 129 -12.96 -8.52 1.58
N PRO A 130 -14.18 -8.83 2.04
CA PRO A 130 -14.87 -8.01 3.04
C PRO A 130 -14.21 -8.02 4.43
N ASN A 131 -13.25 -8.92 4.68
CA ASN A 131 -12.49 -8.93 5.93
C ASN A 131 -11.39 -7.85 5.93
N GLU A 132 -10.87 -7.48 4.75
CA GLU A 132 -9.76 -6.55 4.61
C GLU A 132 -10.19 -5.20 4.02
N VAL A 133 -11.18 -5.23 3.11
CA VAL A 133 -11.62 -4.06 2.34
C VAL A 133 -13.10 -3.75 2.60
N GLU A 134 -13.38 -2.60 3.22
CA GLU A 134 -14.77 -2.09 3.41
C GLU A 134 -15.44 -1.71 2.09
N GLY A 135 -14.66 -1.19 1.14
CA GLY A 135 -15.13 -0.79 -0.16
C GLY A 135 -14.06 -0.22 -1.07
N VAL A 136 -14.42 0.02 -2.31
CA VAL A 136 -13.56 0.65 -3.32
C VAL A 136 -14.23 1.87 -3.91
N ARG A 137 -13.43 2.82 -4.39
CA ARG A 137 -13.89 4.04 -5.01
C ARG A 137 -12.96 4.48 -6.12
N GLU A 138 -13.54 4.90 -7.23
CA GLU A 138 -12.80 5.56 -8.31
C GLU A 138 -12.82 7.07 -8.11
N VAL A 139 -11.66 7.70 -8.20
CA VAL A 139 -11.50 9.15 -8.03
C VAL A 139 -10.69 9.74 -9.17
N GLY A 140 -11.11 10.89 -9.66
CA GLY A 140 -10.31 11.66 -10.62
C GLY A 140 -9.12 12.35 -9.95
N VAL A 141 -8.15 12.81 -10.74
CA VAL A 141 -6.91 13.44 -10.23
C VAL A 141 -7.17 14.65 -9.34
N VAL A 142 -8.18 15.46 -9.64
CA VAL A 142 -8.52 16.65 -8.83
C VAL A 142 -8.99 16.26 -7.43
N GLU A 143 -9.84 15.25 -7.36
CA GLU A 143 -10.31 14.71 -6.08
C GLU A 143 -9.18 14.03 -5.31
N LEU A 144 -8.38 13.21 -5.97
CA LEU A 144 -7.23 12.55 -5.34
C LEU A 144 -6.26 13.57 -4.73
N ARG A 145 -5.97 14.68 -5.43
CA ARG A 145 -5.17 15.78 -4.88
C ARG A 145 -5.79 16.44 -3.65
N ARG A 146 -7.13 16.55 -3.61
CA ARG A 146 -7.86 17.06 -2.44
C ARG A 146 -7.74 16.09 -1.27
N MET A 147 -7.89 14.79 -1.52
CA MET A 147 -7.75 13.75 -0.49
C MET A 147 -6.34 13.72 0.10
N VAL A 148 -5.29 13.85 -0.73
CA VAL A 148 -3.88 13.92 -0.28
C VAL A 148 -3.59 15.12 0.65
N ARG A 149 -4.37 16.21 0.53
CA ARG A 149 -4.28 17.39 1.42
C ARG A 149 -5.19 17.29 2.64
N GLY A 150 -6.12 16.36 2.61
CA GLY A 150 -7.11 16.13 3.67
C GLY A 150 -6.65 15.14 4.73
N ARG A 151 -7.62 14.56 5.43
CA ARG A 151 -7.41 13.57 6.51
C ARG A 151 -8.12 12.24 6.26
N SER A 152 -8.52 11.99 5.02
CA SER A 152 -9.27 10.79 4.64
C SER A 152 -8.40 9.63 4.20
N LEU A 153 -7.10 9.87 3.96
CA LEU A 153 -6.13 8.85 3.56
C LEU A 153 -5.28 8.41 4.74
N THR A 154 -4.78 7.17 4.65
CA THR A 154 -3.74 6.68 5.56
C THR A 154 -2.44 7.48 5.41
N PRO A 155 -1.60 7.62 6.44
CA PRO A 155 -0.39 8.45 6.39
C PRO A 155 0.62 8.01 5.32
N ASP A 156 0.81 6.71 5.13
CA ASP A 156 1.64 6.11 4.08
C ASP A 156 1.11 6.47 2.69
N ALA A 157 -0.20 6.32 2.47
CA ALA A 157 -0.85 6.69 1.21
C ALA A 157 -0.68 8.19 0.90
N VAL A 158 -0.75 9.07 1.89
CA VAL A 158 -0.49 10.52 1.71
C VAL A 158 0.93 10.75 1.19
N ILE A 159 1.93 10.10 1.79
CA ILE A 159 3.34 10.26 1.40
C ILE A 159 3.54 9.75 -0.04
N ILE A 160 3.10 8.52 -0.31
CA ILE A 160 3.30 7.85 -1.59
C ILE A 160 2.55 8.57 -2.72
N LEU A 161 1.26 8.86 -2.54
CA LEU A 161 0.44 9.49 -3.58
C LEU A 161 0.86 10.94 -3.86
N ARG A 162 1.35 11.67 -2.86
CA ARG A 162 1.90 13.02 -3.07
C ARG A 162 3.10 12.99 -4.01
N ASP A 163 4.06 12.10 -3.79
CA ASP A 163 5.23 11.93 -4.65
C ASP A 163 4.85 11.40 -6.03
N TYR A 164 3.99 10.38 -6.09
CA TYR A 164 3.49 9.80 -7.32
C TYR A 164 2.80 10.83 -8.23
N LEU A 165 1.88 11.64 -7.68
CA LEU A 165 1.18 12.67 -8.43
C LEU A 165 2.11 13.80 -8.89
N LYS A 166 3.11 14.14 -8.07
CA LYS A 166 4.13 15.14 -8.44
C LYS A 166 4.95 14.68 -9.65
N SER A 167 5.42 13.43 -9.63
CA SER A 167 6.23 12.88 -10.73
C SER A 167 5.41 12.68 -12.00
N ARG A 168 4.17 12.16 -11.89
CA ARG A 168 3.32 11.85 -13.04
C ARG A 168 2.85 13.09 -13.80
N TYR A 169 2.56 14.18 -13.08
CA TYR A 169 2.00 15.39 -13.69
C TYR A 169 3.00 16.53 -13.79
N GLN A 170 4.30 16.29 -13.56
CA GLN A 170 5.39 17.29 -13.63
C GLN A 170 4.95 18.63 -13.03
N LEU A 171 4.33 18.57 -11.85
CA LEU A 171 3.96 19.78 -11.15
C LEU A 171 5.24 20.49 -10.74
N GLY A 172 5.56 21.53 -11.51
CA GLY A 172 6.70 22.39 -11.26
C GLY A 172 6.80 22.83 -9.81
N ALA A 173 8.04 23.04 -9.38
CA ALA A 173 8.40 23.58 -8.08
C ALA A 173 7.72 24.92 -7.82
#